data_b7e0f154627c841779f8ee1f8b101bd3
#
_entry.id   b7e0f154627c841779f8ee1f8b101bd3
#
_cell.length_a   1.000
_cell.length_b   1.000
_cell.length_c   1.000
_cell.angle_alpha   90.00
_cell.angle_beta   90.00
_cell.angle_gamma   90.00
#
_symmetry.space_group_name_H-M   'P 1'
#
loop_
_entity.id
_entity.type
_entity.pdbx_description
1 polymer ?
#
loop_
_entity_poly.entity_id
_entity_poly.type
_entity_poly.pdbx_seq_one_letter_code
_entity_poly.pdbx_strand_id
1 'polypeptide(L)'
;LKPIAEKLGIERLLDKYPYEVSGGQKQRAAIARALITNPQLILADEPSGALDSKAADNLMNLFATINQDGQTIVMVTHSVKAASSAKRVLFIKDGKVFHQLFRGNLKNEEMYQKIANTLKVLAAGGESDE
;
A
#
# COMPACT_ATOMS: atom_id res chain seq x y z
N LEU A 1 2.75 -17.51 15.15
CA LEU A 1 1.59 -17.33 14.29
C LEU A 1 0.53 -16.44 14.94
N LYS A 2 0.21 -16.74 16.19
CA LYS A 2 -0.82 -16.01 16.93
C LYS A 2 -0.48 -14.52 17.12
N PRO A 3 0.75 -14.11 17.46
CA PRO A 3 1.08 -12.70 17.58
C PRO A 3 0.87 -11.91 16.28
N ILE A 4 1.13 -12.52 15.15
CA ILE A 4 0.90 -11.88 13.86
C ILE A 4 -0.59 -11.71 13.62
N ALA A 5 -1.38 -12.75 13.90
CA ALA A 5 -2.83 -12.72 13.73
C ALA A 5 -3.48 -11.65 14.63
N GLU A 6 -3.03 -11.53 15.87
CA GLU A 6 -3.50 -10.50 16.80
C GLU A 6 -3.21 -9.10 16.27
N LYS A 7 -1.98 -8.87 15.81
CA LYS A 7 -1.56 -7.58 15.26
C LYS A 7 -2.41 -7.16 14.06
N LEU A 8 -2.77 -8.11 13.21
CA LEU A 8 -3.59 -7.86 12.03
C LEU A 8 -5.09 -7.82 12.32
N GLY A 9 -5.50 -8.19 13.54
CA GLY A 9 -6.91 -8.21 13.91
C GLY A 9 -7.71 -9.28 13.20
N ILE A 10 -7.09 -10.42 12.88
CA ILE A 10 -7.71 -11.48 12.10
C ILE A 10 -7.73 -12.85 12.78
N GLU A 11 -7.51 -12.90 14.07
CA GLU A 11 -7.49 -14.19 14.81
C GLU A 11 -8.71 -15.04 14.51
N ARG A 12 -9.89 -14.41 14.50
CA ARG A 12 -11.12 -15.12 14.25
C ARG A 12 -11.24 -15.63 12.82
N LEU A 13 -10.46 -15.05 11.90
CA LEU A 13 -10.55 -15.39 10.48
C LEU A 13 -9.73 -16.61 10.12
N LEU A 14 -8.78 -16.99 10.99
CA LEU A 14 -7.91 -18.14 10.72
C LEU A 14 -8.68 -19.46 10.65
N ASP A 15 -9.84 -19.54 11.33
CA ASP A 15 -10.68 -20.72 11.36
C ASP A 15 -11.84 -20.66 10.36
N LYS A 16 -11.98 -19.55 9.62
CA LYS A 16 -13.08 -19.38 8.67
C LYS A 16 -12.69 -19.87 7.28
N TYR A 17 -13.68 -20.32 6.54
CA TYR A 17 -13.50 -20.64 5.13
C TYR A 17 -13.32 -19.34 4.33
N PRO A 18 -12.48 -19.34 3.27
CA PRO A 18 -12.20 -18.11 2.52
C PRO A 18 -13.44 -17.38 2.02
N TYR A 19 -14.52 -18.09 1.66
CA TYR A 19 -15.72 -17.46 1.13
C TYR A 19 -16.55 -16.73 2.20
N GLU A 20 -16.26 -16.92 3.48
CA GLU A 20 -16.95 -16.25 4.58
C GLU A 20 -16.32 -14.90 4.94
N VAL A 21 -15.20 -14.56 4.33
CA VAL A 21 -14.45 -13.35 4.67
C VAL A 21 -14.79 -12.22 3.72
N SER A 22 -14.95 -11.00 4.25
CA SER A 22 -15.16 -9.80 3.43
C SER A 22 -13.91 -9.48 2.61
N GLY A 23 -14.04 -8.58 1.62
CA GLY A 23 -12.91 -8.14 0.80
C GLY A 23 -11.71 -7.67 1.62
N GLY A 24 -11.95 -6.77 2.60
CA GLY A 24 -10.89 -6.28 3.48
C GLY A 24 -10.30 -7.36 4.36
N GLN A 25 -11.13 -8.28 4.85
CA GLN A 25 -10.68 -9.40 5.64
C GLN A 25 -9.85 -10.38 4.80
N LYS A 26 -10.23 -10.59 3.55
CA LYS A 26 -9.43 -11.43 2.63
C LYS A 26 -8.04 -10.86 2.42
N GLN A 27 -7.93 -9.54 2.28
CA GLN A 27 -6.64 -8.88 2.15
C GLN A 27 -5.79 -9.09 3.41
N ARG A 28 -6.38 -8.92 4.59
CA ARG A 28 -5.68 -9.14 5.86
C ARG A 28 -5.22 -10.58 6.00
N ALA A 29 -6.06 -11.55 5.62
CA ALA A 29 -5.71 -12.96 5.66
C ALA A 29 -4.54 -13.27 4.71
N ALA A 30 -4.53 -12.66 3.53
CA ALA A 30 -3.44 -12.82 2.57
C ALA A 30 -2.13 -12.26 3.14
N ILE A 31 -2.19 -11.09 3.79
CA ILE A 31 -1.02 -10.49 4.44
C ILE A 31 -0.50 -11.39 5.55
N ALA A 32 -1.39 -11.94 6.38
CA ALA A 32 -1.00 -12.84 7.45
C ALA A 32 -0.28 -14.08 6.90
N ARG A 33 -0.81 -14.66 5.83
CA ARG A 33 -0.16 -15.82 5.18
C ARG A 33 1.22 -15.47 4.65
N ALA A 34 1.37 -14.29 4.06
CA ALA A 34 2.66 -13.82 3.57
C ALA A 34 3.65 -13.67 4.74
N LEU A 35 3.20 -13.08 5.86
CA LEU A 35 4.06 -12.84 7.02
C LEU A 35 4.51 -14.13 7.71
N ILE A 36 3.71 -15.19 7.65
CA ILE A 36 4.07 -16.48 8.25
C ILE A 36 5.36 -17.04 7.64
N THR A 37 5.62 -16.76 6.37
CA THR A 37 6.85 -17.22 5.71
C THR A 37 8.08 -16.40 6.08
N ASN A 38 7.91 -15.36 6.89
CA ASN A 38 8.98 -14.46 7.33
C ASN A 38 9.73 -13.86 6.13
N PRO A 39 9.04 -13.18 5.22
CA PRO A 39 9.65 -12.68 3.99
C PRO A 39 10.51 -11.44 4.27
N GLN A 40 11.50 -11.21 3.40
CA GLN A 40 12.28 -9.97 3.43
C GLN A 40 11.52 -8.81 2.78
N LEU A 41 10.56 -9.12 1.94
CA LEU A 41 9.82 -8.14 1.16
C LEU A 41 8.38 -8.62 0.94
N ILE A 42 7.42 -7.71 1.12
CA ILE A 42 6.03 -7.94 0.73
C ILE A 42 5.74 -7.10 -0.50
N LEU A 43 5.20 -7.72 -1.53
CA LEU A 43 4.77 -7.04 -2.74
C LEU A 43 3.24 -6.96 -2.74
N ALA A 44 2.71 -5.73 -2.77
CA ALA A 44 1.28 -5.48 -2.78
C ALA A 44 0.89 -4.80 -4.10
N ASP A 45 0.08 -5.48 -4.91
CA ASP A 45 -0.35 -4.99 -6.20
C ASP A 45 -1.80 -4.51 -6.11
N GLU A 46 -1.99 -3.19 -6.21
CA GLU A 46 -3.30 -2.52 -6.08
C GLU A 46 -4.11 -3.05 -4.88
N PRO A 47 -3.53 -3.07 -3.67
CA PRO A 47 -4.14 -3.77 -2.55
C PRO A 47 -5.48 -3.17 -2.10
N SER A 48 -5.74 -1.89 -2.39
CA SER A 48 -6.98 -1.21 -2.00
C SER A 48 -7.98 -1.11 -3.15
N GLY A 49 -7.69 -1.66 -4.32
CA GLY A 49 -8.45 -1.41 -5.54
C GLY A 49 -9.92 -1.83 -5.49
N ALA A 50 -10.25 -2.90 -4.76
CA ALA A 50 -11.61 -3.41 -4.66
C ALA A 50 -12.31 -3.02 -3.36
N LEU A 51 -11.71 -2.15 -2.55
CA LEU A 51 -12.21 -1.80 -1.22
C LEU A 51 -12.90 -0.44 -1.22
N ASP A 52 -13.90 -0.28 -0.34
CA ASP A 52 -14.46 1.05 -0.08
C ASP A 52 -13.44 1.91 0.68
N SER A 53 -13.73 3.20 0.84
CA SER A 53 -12.81 4.16 1.43
C SER A 53 -12.36 3.78 2.84
N LYS A 54 -13.30 3.32 3.66
CA LYS A 54 -12.98 2.96 5.05
C LYS A 54 -12.11 1.72 5.11
N ALA A 55 -12.45 0.70 4.34
CA ALA A 55 -11.66 -0.53 4.28
C ALA A 55 -10.27 -0.25 3.70
N ALA A 56 -10.18 0.61 2.70
CA ALA A 56 -8.89 1.00 2.12
C ALA A 56 -8.02 1.72 3.14
N ASP A 57 -8.60 2.66 3.92
CA ASP A 57 -7.87 3.37 4.96
C ASP A 57 -7.36 2.41 6.04
N ASN A 58 -8.21 1.46 6.44
CA ASN A 58 -7.83 0.46 7.43
C ASN A 58 -6.68 -0.41 6.93
N LEU A 59 -6.71 -0.78 5.65
CA LEU A 59 -5.63 -1.57 5.04
C LEU A 59 -4.32 -0.78 4.98
N MET A 60 -4.38 0.49 4.61
CA MET A 60 -3.18 1.34 4.57
C MET A 60 -2.59 1.53 5.97
N ASN A 61 -3.44 1.68 6.99
CA ASN A 61 -2.98 1.76 8.37
C ASN A 61 -2.30 0.46 8.81
N LEU A 62 -2.82 -0.68 8.37
CA LEU A 62 -2.23 -1.97 8.64
C LEU A 62 -0.83 -2.08 8.01
N PHE A 63 -0.69 -1.68 6.75
CA PHE A 63 0.62 -1.66 6.09
C PHE A 63 1.60 -0.77 6.83
N ALA A 64 1.16 0.40 7.30
CA ALA A 64 2.02 1.30 8.07
C ALA A 64 2.51 0.62 9.36
N THR A 65 1.63 -0.09 10.06
CA THR A 65 1.98 -0.80 11.28
C THR A 65 3.02 -1.89 11.02
N ILE A 66 2.80 -2.69 9.99
CA ILE A 66 3.71 -3.78 9.60
C ILE A 66 5.07 -3.21 9.20
N ASN A 67 5.08 -2.11 8.46
CA ASN A 67 6.31 -1.46 8.05
C ASN A 67 7.09 -0.90 9.23
N GLN A 68 6.40 -0.30 10.21
CA GLN A 68 7.03 0.21 11.42
C GLN A 68 7.70 -0.92 12.22
N ASP A 69 7.18 -2.13 12.13
CA ASP A 69 7.76 -3.29 12.79
C ASP A 69 8.94 -3.89 12.02
N GLY A 70 9.37 -3.25 10.95
CA GLY A 70 10.57 -3.64 10.22
C GLY A 70 10.33 -4.37 8.90
N GLN A 71 9.06 -4.57 8.51
CA GLN A 71 8.75 -5.26 7.26
C GLN A 71 8.84 -4.27 6.09
N THR A 72 9.62 -4.61 5.09
CA THR A 72 9.69 -3.84 3.84
C THR A 72 8.48 -4.17 2.97
N ILE A 73 7.82 -3.15 2.46
CA ILE A 73 6.63 -3.31 1.62
C ILE A 73 6.83 -2.49 0.35
N VAL A 74 6.64 -3.13 -0.80
CA VAL A 74 6.59 -2.45 -2.10
C VAL A 74 5.15 -2.55 -2.59
N MET A 75 4.55 -1.39 -2.87
CA MET A 75 3.17 -1.32 -3.33
C MET A 75 3.14 -0.77 -4.75
N VAL A 76 2.38 -1.43 -5.61
CA VAL A 76 2.08 -0.92 -6.96
C VAL A 76 0.65 -0.42 -6.93
N THR A 77 0.43 0.86 -7.29
CA THR A 77 -0.90 1.44 -7.22
C THR A 77 -1.06 2.61 -8.19
N HIS A 78 -2.28 2.81 -8.68
CA HIS A 78 -2.70 4.01 -9.39
C HIS A 78 -3.39 5.01 -8.46
N SER A 79 -3.57 4.65 -7.20
CA SER A 79 -4.24 5.51 -6.21
C SER A 79 -3.26 6.48 -5.57
N VAL A 80 -3.48 7.78 -5.77
CA VAL A 80 -2.67 8.83 -5.13
C VAL A 80 -2.78 8.73 -3.61
N LYS A 81 -3.98 8.44 -3.12
CA LYS A 81 -4.23 8.31 -1.68
C LYS A 81 -3.44 7.15 -1.08
N ALA A 82 -3.44 5.99 -1.73
CA ALA A 82 -2.65 4.84 -1.27
C ALA A 82 -1.15 5.18 -1.29
N ALA A 83 -0.67 5.78 -2.36
CA ALA A 83 0.73 6.16 -2.50
C ALA A 83 1.16 7.18 -1.44
N SER A 84 0.24 8.04 -0.99
CA SER A 84 0.55 9.09 -0.01
C SER A 84 0.95 8.54 1.35
N SER A 85 0.70 7.27 1.63
CA SER A 85 1.08 6.63 2.89
C SER A 85 2.51 6.09 2.88
N ALA A 86 3.17 6.07 1.72
CA ALA A 86 4.50 5.51 1.57
C ALA A 86 5.60 6.44 2.06
N LYS A 87 6.74 5.87 2.39
CA LYS A 87 7.94 6.63 2.74
C LYS A 87 8.69 7.12 1.50
N ARG A 88 8.56 6.39 0.41
CA ARG A 88 9.20 6.71 -0.87
C ARG A 88 8.24 6.35 -1.99
N VAL A 89 8.09 7.24 -2.95
CA VAL A 89 7.22 7.04 -4.11
C VAL A 89 8.05 7.11 -5.37
N LEU A 90 7.94 6.08 -6.21
CA LEU A 90 8.58 6.02 -7.51
C LEU A 90 7.54 6.18 -8.60
N PHE A 91 7.79 7.09 -9.52
CA PHE A 91 6.92 7.31 -10.67
C PHE A 91 7.48 6.56 -11.86
N ILE A 92 6.72 5.60 -12.37
CA ILE A 92 7.17 4.72 -13.44
C ILE A 92 6.32 4.94 -14.68
N LYS A 93 6.99 5.05 -15.83
CA LYS A 93 6.35 5.16 -17.12
C LYS A 93 7.22 4.44 -18.15
N ASP A 94 6.59 3.60 -18.97
CA ASP A 94 7.29 2.83 -20.01
C ASP A 94 8.49 2.04 -19.46
N GLY A 95 8.30 1.45 -18.27
CA GLY A 95 9.31 0.61 -17.65
C GLY A 95 10.47 1.36 -17.01
N LYS A 96 10.41 2.68 -16.92
CA LYS A 96 11.49 3.51 -16.36
C LYS A 96 10.99 4.36 -15.21
N VAL A 97 11.87 4.62 -14.24
CA VAL A 97 11.60 5.54 -13.14
C VAL A 97 11.83 6.97 -13.64
N PHE A 98 10.77 7.76 -13.68
CA PHE A 98 10.81 9.16 -14.12
C PHE A 98 11.15 10.11 -13.01
N HIS A 99 10.68 9.82 -11.81
CA HIS A 99 10.80 10.73 -10.69
C HIS A 99 10.61 9.95 -9.42
N GLN A 100 11.10 10.50 -8.32
CA GLN A 100 10.87 9.90 -7.00
C GLN A 100 10.69 10.99 -5.95
N LEU A 101 9.89 10.68 -4.95
CA LEU A 101 9.64 11.55 -3.81
C LEU A 101 9.97 10.79 -2.53
N PHE A 102 10.61 11.48 -1.60
CA PHE A 102 10.88 10.97 -0.27
C PHE A 102 10.00 11.72 0.72
N ARG A 103 9.36 10.97 1.63
CA ARG A 103 8.47 11.59 2.63
C ARG A 103 9.23 12.51 3.59
N GLY A 104 10.37 12.06 4.11
CA GLY A 104 10.99 12.77 5.22
C GLY A 104 10.01 12.91 6.37
N ASN A 105 9.73 14.17 6.79
CA ASN A 105 8.82 14.48 7.89
C ASN A 105 7.42 14.88 7.40
N LEU A 106 7.10 14.69 6.14
CA LEU A 106 5.81 15.09 5.57
C LEU A 106 4.68 14.20 6.07
N LYS A 107 3.51 14.81 6.26
CA LYS A 107 2.28 14.07 6.57
C LYS A 107 1.68 13.51 5.29
N ASN A 108 0.72 12.57 5.44
CA ASN A 108 0.06 11.96 4.28
C ASN A 108 -0.59 12.99 3.36
N GLU A 109 -1.24 14.02 3.91
CA GLU A 109 -1.85 15.09 3.12
C GLU A 109 -0.84 15.85 2.28
N GLU A 110 0.32 16.14 2.85
CA GLU A 110 1.40 16.84 2.14
C GLU A 110 1.97 15.96 1.04
N MET A 111 2.17 14.68 1.33
CA MET A 111 2.59 13.70 0.31
C MET A 111 1.56 13.60 -0.81
N TYR A 112 0.27 13.54 -0.46
CA TYR A 112 -0.81 13.49 -1.45
C TYR A 112 -0.70 14.67 -2.43
N GLN A 113 -0.54 15.88 -1.91
CA GLN A 113 -0.45 17.06 -2.75
C GLN A 113 0.79 17.03 -3.65
N LYS A 114 1.92 16.61 -3.11
CA LYS A 114 3.15 16.49 -3.90
C LYS A 114 3.02 15.46 -5.01
N ILE A 115 2.41 14.31 -4.73
CA ILE A 115 2.20 13.26 -5.72
C ILE A 115 1.26 13.77 -6.82
N ALA A 116 0.14 14.37 -6.43
CA ALA A 116 -0.84 14.89 -7.39
C ALA A 116 -0.21 15.96 -8.29
N ASN A 117 0.57 16.88 -7.72
CA ASN A 117 1.25 17.91 -8.50
C ASN A 117 2.29 17.32 -9.44
N THR A 118 3.03 16.32 -8.98
CA THR A 118 4.03 15.64 -9.81
C THR A 118 3.38 14.96 -11.01
N LEU A 119 2.24 14.29 -10.80
CA LEU A 119 1.51 13.64 -11.88
C LEU A 119 1.04 14.65 -12.93
N LYS A 120 0.61 15.83 -12.52
CA LYS A 120 0.22 16.91 -13.44
C LYS A 120 1.41 17.37 -14.27
N VAL A 121 2.54 17.58 -13.63
CA VAL A 121 3.77 18.03 -14.31
C VAL A 121 4.25 16.98 -15.30
N LEU A 122 4.24 15.70 -14.90
CA LEU A 122 4.66 14.60 -15.77
C LEU A 122 3.74 14.45 -16.98
N ALA A 123 2.44 14.62 -16.80
CA ALA A 123 1.49 14.57 -17.90
C ALA A 123 1.73 15.71 -18.90
N ALA A 124 1.93 16.93 -18.39
CA ALA A 124 2.22 18.09 -19.25
C ALA A 124 3.57 17.96 -19.95
N GLY A 125 4.59 17.48 -19.20
CA GLY A 125 5.92 17.24 -19.77
C GLY A 125 5.91 16.18 -20.86
N GLY A 126 5.13 15.11 -20.66
CA GLY A 126 4.95 14.07 -21.67
C GLY A 126 4.34 14.61 -22.97
N GLU A 127 3.40 15.53 -22.85
CA GLU A 127 2.78 16.17 -24.00
C GLU A 127 3.74 17.12 -24.72
N SER A 128 4.59 17.82 -23.96
CA SER A 128 5.52 18.80 -24.53
C SER A 128 6.72 18.14 -25.22
N ASP A 129 7.06 16.91 -24.89
CA ASP A 129 8.17 16.18 -25.48
C ASP A 129 7.81 15.51 -26.81
N GLU A 130 6.54 15.53 -27.16
CA GLU A 130 6.05 15.04 -28.44
C GLU A 130 5.96 16.17 -29.47
#